data_7bacbea89c63e8cebfdeab91d29dc005
#
_entry.id   7bacbea89c63e8cebfdeab91d29dc005
#
_cell.length_a   1.000
_cell.length_b   1.000
_cell.length_c   1.000
_cell.angle_alpha   90.00
_cell.angle_beta   90.00
_cell.angle_gamma   90.00
#
_symmetry.space_group_name_H-M   'P 1'
#
loop_
_entity.id
_entity.type
_entity.pdbx_description
1 polymer ?
#
loop_
_entity_poly.entity_id
_entity_poly.type
_entity_poly.pdbx_seq_one_letter_code
_entity_poly.pdbx_strand_id
1 'polypeptide(L)'
;MDFEKIRKWLEITNEYKQSDFWTNVLKYKAPEHFFDSEASTFVYDFYQDEEYNFIIVEMPGVYEEELTIRLLSKSQLLIKGTITPVFPAEMEVLRERYYGEIERIIQLPEAAETHLLQIQLLNGLLHISYPRQVETIAFNKGL
;
A
#
# COMPACT_ATOMS: atom_id res chain seq x y z
N MET A 1 2.14 10.30 -1.10
CA MET A 1 2.97 10.07 -2.27
C MET A 1 4.36 10.61 -2.04
N ASP A 2 5.35 9.93 -2.56
CA ASP A 2 6.74 10.26 -2.35
C ASP A 2 7.30 10.96 -3.58
N PHE A 3 7.59 12.25 -3.47
CA PHE A 3 8.17 13.03 -4.57
C PHE A 3 9.56 12.56 -4.96
N GLU A 4 10.33 12.11 -3.99
CA GLU A 4 11.67 11.58 -4.26
C GLU A 4 11.58 10.35 -5.15
N LYS A 5 10.61 9.50 -4.90
CA LYS A 5 10.40 8.29 -5.67
C LYS A 5 10.01 8.61 -7.10
N ILE A 6 9.13 9.58 -7.28
CA ILE A 6 8.71 10.01 -8.61
C ILE A 6 9.86 10.66 -9.36
N ARG A 7 10.60 11.54 -8.70
CA ARG A 7 11.72 12.20 -9.30
C ARG A 7 12.78 11.19 -9.73
N LYS A 8 13.07 10.23 -8.88
CA LYS A 8 14.03 9.19 -9.19
C LYS A 8 13.59 8.36 -10.38
N TRP A 9 12.31 8.05 -10.43
CA TRP A 9 11.73 7.32 -11.55
C TRP A 9 11.86 8.11 -12.85
N LEU A 10 11.59 9.43 -12.81
CA LEU A 10 11.73 10.29 -13.97
C LEU A 10 13.18 10.42 -14.41
N GLU A 11 14.11 10.45 -13.48
CA GLU A 11 15.53 10.48 -13.81
C GLU A 11 15.96 9.21 -14.55
N ILE A 12 15.54 8.07 -14.04
CA ILE A 12 15.80 6.79 -14.70
C ILE A 12 15.17 6.77 -16.08
N THR A 13 13.94 7.27 -16.18
CA THR A 13 13.25 7.32 -17.45
C THR A 13 13.96 8.25 -18.43
N ASN A 14 14.51 9.35 -17.94
CA ASN A 14 15.27 10.26 -18.80
C ASN A 14 16.53 9.61 -19.33
N GLU A 15 17.17 8.77 -18.56
CA GLU A 15 18.31 8.00 -19.03
C GLU A 15 17.91 7.06 -20.15
N TYR A 16 16.70 6.54 -20.07
CA TYR A 16 16.15 5.63 -21.05
C TYR A 16 15.16 6.28 -22.01
N LYS A 17 15.09 7.59 -22.03
CA LYS A 17 14.10 8.30 -22.82
C LYS A 17 14.19 8.00 -24.31
N GLN A 18 15.34 7.64 -24.76
CA GLN A 18 15.56 7.25 -26.15
C GLN A 18 15.13 5.82 -26.39
N SER A 19 14.84 5.10 -25.32
CA SER A 19 14.50 3.69 -25.41
C SER A 19 13.01 3.49 -25.62
N ASP A 20 12.67 2.30 -25.99
CA ASP A 20 11.29 1.89 -26.15
C ASP A 20 10.55 1.79 -24.80
N PHE A 21 11.30 1.70 -23.70
CA PHE A 21 10.70 1.61 -22.37
C PHE A 21 9.75 2.76 -22.10
N TRP A 22 10.25 3.99 -22.26
CA TRP A 22 9.43 5.19 -22.01
C TRP A 22 8.28 5.29 -22.99
N THR A 23 8.56 5.00 -24.24
CA THR A 23 7.54 5.03 -25.27
C THR A 23 6.45 4.00 -24.98
N ASN A 24 6.85 2.82 -24.55
CA ASN A 24 5.90 1.77 -24.20
C ASN A 24 5.05 2.14 -23.01
N VAL A 25 5.64 2.74 -21.98
CA VAL A 25 4.87 3.19 -20.82
C VAL A 25 3.81 4.19 -21.23
N LEU A 26 4.17 5.16 -22.05
CA LEU A 26 3.22 6.17 -22.51
C LEU A 26 2.19 5.60 -23.46
N LYS A 27 2.56 4.59 -24.23
CA LYS A 27 1.68 3.99 -25.23
C LYS A 27 0.62 3.09 -24.61
N TYR A 28 1.02 2.26 -23.66
CA TYR A 28 0.13 1.25 -23.08
C TYR A 28 -0.56 1.70 -21.81
N LYS A 29 -0.01 2.72 -21.15
CA LYS A 29 -0.62 3.27 -19.95
C LYS A 29 -0.62 4.78 -20.12
N ALA A 30 -1.81 5.35 -20.19
CA ALA A 30 -1.93 6.79 -20.24
C ALA A 30 -1.19 7.40 -19.04
N PRO A 31 -0.44 8.49 -19.24
CA PRO A 31 0.32 9.09 -18.14
C PRO A 31 -0.53 9.43 -16.92
N GLU A 32 -1.71 9.97 -17.12
CA GLU A 32 -2.59 10.29 -16.01
C GLU A 32 -3.03 9.03 -15.26
N HIS A 33 -3.22 7.94 -15.97
CA HIS A 33 -3.59 6.69 -15.34
C HIS A 33 -2.45 6.13 -14.49
N PHE A 34 -1.23 6.22 -15.00
CA PHE A 34 -0.05 5.77 -14.26
C PHE A 34 0.16 6.61 -13.00
N PHE A 35 0.10 7.92 -13.14
CA PHE A 35 0.31 8.81 -12.00
C PHE A 35 -0.85 8.76 -11.01
N ASP A 36 -2.07 8.58 -11.49
CA ASP A 36 -3.22 8.41 -10.62
C ASP A 36 -3.08 7.16 -9.78
N SER A 37 -2.60 6.08 -10.37
CA SER A 37 -2.37 4.85 -9.65
C SER A 37 -1.36 5.04 -8.52
N GLU A 38 -0.28 5.78 -8.79
CA GLU A 38 0.72 6.07 -7.77
C GLU A 38 0.21 7.06 -6.72
N ALA A 39 -0.58 8.05 -7.16
CA ALA A 39 -1.08 9.11 -6.29
C ALA A 39 -2.26 8.69 -5.43
N SER A 40 -3.04 7.71 -5.89
CA SER A 40 -4.31 7.36 -5.27
C SER A 40 -4.32 5.98 -4.64
N THR A 41 -3.17 5.47 -4.26
CA THR A 41 -3.09 4.20 -3.57
C THR A 41 -2.15 4.31 -2.37
N PHE A 42 -2.40 3.50 -1.37
CA PHE A 42 -1.56 3.47 -0.19
C PHE A 42 -0.28 2.69 -0.48
N VAL A 43 0.85 3.22 -0.04
CA VAL A 43 2.13 2.49 -0.11
C VAL A 43 2.36 1.78 1.21
N TYR A 44 3.03 0.66 1.16
CA TYR A 44 3.27 -0.12 2.36
C TYR A 44 4.61 -0.82 2.30
N ASP A 45 5.11 -1.16 3.49
CA ASP A 45 6.29 -1.99 3.67
C ASP A 45 5.87 -3.28 4.37
N PHE A 46 6.59 -4.32 4.08
CA PHE A 46 6.35 -5.63 4.68
C PHE A 46 7.61 -6.08 5.41
N TYR A 47 7.44 -6.46 6.68
CA TYR A 47 8.52 -6.95 7.53
C TYR A 47 8.15 -8.30 8.11
N GLN A 48 9.16 -9.06 8.46
CA GLN A 48 8.93 -10.39 8.99
C GLN A 48 10.06 -10.74 9.94
N ASP A 49 9.72 -11.23 11.12
CA ASP A 49 10.70 -11.86 12.00
C ASP A 49 10.41 -13.37 12.06
N GLU A 50 10.92 -14.05 13.05
CA GLU A 50 10.75 -15.51 13.14
C GLU A 50 9.31 -15.88 13.51
N GLU A 51 8.59 -15.00 14.18
CA GLU A 51 7.28 -15.31 14.74
C GLU A 51 6.15 -14.56 14.10
N TYR A 52 6.40 -13.35 13.57
CA TYR A 52 5.35 -12.46 13.11
C TYR A 52 5.62 -11.87 11.75
N ASN A 53 4.54 -11.54 11.09
CA ASN A 53 4.52 -10.70 9.91
C ASN A 53 4.05 -9.31 10.31
N PHE A 54 4.66 -8.28 9.72
CA PHE A 54 4.32 -6.89 10.00
C PHE A 54 4.12 -6.14 8.69
N ILE A 55 3.06 -5.37 8.63
CA ILE A 55 2.78 -4.51 7.49
C ILE A 55 2.61 -3.09 8.00
N ILE A 56 3.31 -2.15 7.37
CA ILE A 56 3.18 -0.74 7.69
C ILE A 56 2.64 -0.04 6.45
N VAL A 57 1.47 0.56 6.57
CA VAL A 57 0.82 1.23 5.45
C VAL A 57 0.76 2.73 5.73
N GLU A 58 1.23 3.54 4.79
CA GLU A 58 1.13 4.98 4.92
C GLU A 58 -0.29 5.43 4.60
N MET A 59 -0.95 6.04 5.57
CA MET A 59 -2.32 6.51 5.43
C MET A 59 -2.51 7.90 6.04
N PRO A 60 -1.69 8.88 5.64
CA PRO A 60 -1.81 10.21 6.21
C PRO A 60 -3.13 10.85 5.84
N GLY A 61 -3.82 11.41 6.83
CA GLY A 61 -5.09 12.09 6.61
C GLY A 61 -6.31 11.20 6.65
N VAL A 62 -6.14 9.91 6.88
CA VAL A 62 -7.28 8.99 7.04
C VAL A 62 -7.59 8.87 8.51
N TYR A 63 -8.86 9.08 8.88
CA TYR A 63 -9.32 8.88 10.25
C TYR A 63 -9.78 7.44 10.43
N GLU A 64 -9.64 6.97 11.66
CA GLU A 64 -10.01 5.59 11.99
C GLU A 64 -11.44 5.27 11.61
N GLU A 65 -12.35 6.23 11.78
CA GLU A 65 -13.76 6.06 11.47
C GLU A 65 -14.03 5.86 9.98
N GLU A 66 -13.09 6.29 9.14
CA GLU A 66 -13.24 6.19 7.69
C GLU A 66 -12.42 5.05 7.10
N LEU A 67 -11.84 4.24 7.96
CA LEU A 67 -10.97 3.13 7.56
C LEU A 67 -11.75 1.84 7.55
N THR A 68 -11.64 1.11 6.45
CA THR A 68 -12.20 -0.23 6.33
C THR A 68 -11.09 -1.20 5.97
N ILE A 69 -11.01 -2.28 6.71
CA ILE A 69 -10.02 -3.34 6.46
C ILE A 69 -10.78 -4.66 6.40
N ARG A 70 -10.57 -5.39 5.33
CA ARG A 70 -11.25 -6.66 5.11
C ARG A 70 -10.27 -7.70 4.60
N LEU A 71 -10.42 -8.91 5.08
CA LEU A 71 -9.67 -10.04 4.57
C LEU A 71 -10.53 -10.68 3.47
N LEU A 72 -10.15 -10.48 2.22
CA LEU A 72 -10.91 -10.99 1.08
C LEU A 72 -10.72 -12.49 0.92
N SER A 73 -9.53 -12.96 1.26
CA SER A 73 -9.18 -14.36 1.33
C SER A 73 -8.09 -14.48 2.37
N LYS A 74 -7.62 -15.65 2.67
CA LYS A 74 -6.54 -15.81 3.65
C LYS A 74 -5.25 -15.12 3.23
N SER A 75 -5.10 -14.80 1.96
CA SER A 75 -3.88 -14.18 1.45
C SER A 75 -4.10 -12.81 0.82
N GLN A 76 -5.29 -12.25 0.90
CA GLN A 76 -5.58 -10.93 0.33
C GLN A 76 -6.27 -10.03 1.33
N LEU A 77 -5.65 -8.90 1.60
CA LEU A 77 -6.16 -7.92 2.54
C LEU A 77 -6.55 -6.65 1.77
N LEU A 78 -7.80 -6.23 1.96
CA LEU A 78 -8.30 -4.98 1.39
C LEU A 78 -8.22 -3.90 2.43
N ILE A 79 -7.61 -2.77 2.06
CA ILE A 79 -7.56 -1.57 2.88
C ILE A 79 -8.21 -0.45 2.10
N LYS A 80 -9.16 0.20 2.71
CA LYS A 80 -9.93 1.26 2.08
C LYS A 80 -10.10 2.41 3.05
N GLY A 81 -9.86 3.62 2.59
CA GLY A 81 -10.01 4.79 3.43
C GLY A 81 -10.39 6.01 2.61
N THR A 82 -10.81 7.05 3.30
CA THR A 82 -11.19 8.30 2.67
C THR A 82 -10.39 9.43 3.27
N ILE A 83 -9.80 10.26 2.41
CA ILE A 83 -9.10 11.46 2.83
C ILE A 83 -9.99 12.64 2.52
N THR A 84 -10.34 13.41 3.56
CA THR A 84 -11.21 14.56 3.41
C THR A 84 -10.45 15.85 3.65
N PRO A 85 -10.82 16.94 2.94
CA PRO A 85 -10.17 18.24 3.18
C PRO A 85 -10.50 18.75 4.59
N VAL A 86 -9.53 19.46 5.16
CA VAL A 86 -9.68 20.06 6.48
C VAL A 86 -10.53 21.34 6.41
N PHE A 87 -10.46 22.04 5.28
CA PHE A 87 -11.17 23.30 5.09
C PHE A 87 -12.25 23.17 4.00
N PRO A 88 -13.29 24.03 4.06
CA PRO A 88 -14.33 24.01 3.03
C PRO A 88 -13.79 24.32 1.63
N ALA A 89 -14.44 23.75 0.64
CA ALA A 89 -14.03 23.93 -0.77
C ALA A 89 -13.96 25.38 -1.20
N GLU A 90 -14.80 26.25 -0.65
CA GLU A 90 -14.83 27.66 -0.99
C GLU A 90 -13.57 28.41 -0.59
N MET A 91 -12.82 27.86 0.32
CA MET A 91 -11.57 28.44 0.79
C MET A 91 -10.36 27.98 -0.02
N GLU A 92 -10.55 27.05 -0.93
CA GLU A 92 -9.45 26.44 -1.66
C GLU A 92 -8.83 27.42 -2.68
N VAL A 93 -7.53 27.62 -2.57
CA VAL A 93 -6.77 28.44 -3.52
C VAL A 93 -5.89 27.55 -4.38
N LEU A 94 -5.32 26.51 -3.77
CA LEU A 94 -4.46 25.56 -4.46
C LEU A 94 -4.65 24.19 -3.82
N ARG A 95 -4.72 23.17 -4.63
CA ARG A 95 -4.84 21.80 -4.13
C ARG A 95 -3.86 20.89 -4.86
N GLU A 96 -2.92 20.36 -4.11
CA GLU A 96 -1.98 19.36 -4.62
C GLU A 96 -2.20 18.00 -3.98
N ARG A 97 -2.84 17.97 -2.80
CA ARG A 97 -3.12 16.71 -2.10
C ARG A 97 -4.30 16.01 -2.74
N TYR A 98 -4.24 14.69 -2.74
CA TYR A 98 -5.38 13.88 -3.15
C TYR A 98 -6.41 13.84 -2.04
N TYR A 99 -7.68 13.99 -2.41
CA TYR A 99 -8.82 13.79 -1.51
C TYR A 99 -9.77 12.80 -2.15
N GLY A 100 -10.44 12.04 -1.31
CA GLY A 100 -11.40 11.06 -1.78
C GLY A 100 -11.07 9.68 -1.27
N GLU A 101 -11.68 8.70 -1.89
CA GLU A 101 -11.55 7.32 -1.49
C GLU A 101 -10.31 6.69 -2.08
N ILE A 102 -9.56 5.99 -1.24
CA ILE A 102 -8.36 5.26 -1.65
C ILE A 102 -8.51 3.81 -1.21
N GLU A 103 -8.07 2.92 -2.07
CA GLU A 103 -8.22 1.50 -1.84
C GLU A 103 -6.94 0.79 -2.28
N ARG A 104 -6.54 -0.21 -1.52
CA ARG A 104 -5.42 -1.07 -1.90
C ARG A 104 -5.68 -2.50 -1.46
N ILE A 105 -5.40 -3.43 -2.36
CA ILE A 105 -5.39 -4.85 -2.02
C ILE A 105 -3.94 -5.26 -1.84
N ILE A 106 -3.64 -5.79 -0.66
CA ILE A 106 -2.30 -6.24 -0.32
C ILE A 106 -2.27 -7.75 -0.41
N GLN A 107 -1.35 -8.25 -1.21
CA GLN A 107 -1.11 -9.69 -1.30
C GLN A 107 -0.23 -10.09 -0.13
N LEU A 108 -0.76 -10.95 0.74
CA LEU A 108 -0.03 -11.41 1.91
C LEU A 108 0.87 -12.59 1.50
N PRO A 109 2.14 -12.57 1.87
CA PRO A 109 3.03 -13.70 1.55
C PRO A 109 2.72 -14.96 2.34
N GLU A 110 2.09 -14.81 3.52
CA GLU A 110 1.62 -15.93 4.31
C GLU A 110 0.16 -15.72 4.66
N ALA A 111 -0.57 -16.81 4.77
CA ALA A 111 -2.00 -16.75 5.08
C ALA A 111 -2.23 -16.14 6.46
N ALA A 112 -3.30 -15.37 6.57
CA ALA A 112 -3.70 -14.74 7.81
C ALA A 112 -5.09 -15.21 8.22
N GLU A 113 -5.37 -15.12 9.51
CA GLU A 113 -6.71 -15.38 10.06
C GLU A 113 -7.19 -14.13 10.75
N THR A 114 -8.44 -13.77 10.51
CA THR A 114 -9.02 -12.53 11.00
C THR A 114 -8.82 -12.34 12.50
N HIS A 115 -9.05 -13.38 13.29
CA HIS A 115 -8.97 -13.25 14.74
C HIS A 115 -7.54 -13.11 15.26
N LEU A 116 -6.54 -13.34 14.42
CA LEU A 116 -5.14 -13.19 14.79
C LEU A 116 -4.50 -11.91 14.29
N LEU A 117 -5.23 -11.13 13.51
CA LEU A 117 -4.73 -9.85 13.02
C LEU A 117 -4.81 -8.80 14.11
N GLN A 118 -3.71 -8.09 14.32
CA GLN A 118 -3.66 -6.94 15.22
C GLN A 118 -3.44 -5.71 14.35
N ILE A 119 -4.31 -4.72 14.53
CA ILE A 119 -4.33 -3.56 13.66
C ILE A 119 -4.41 -2.30 14.52
N GLN A 120 -3.56 -1.32 14.21
CA GLN A 120 -3.52 -0.07 14.94
C GLN A 120 -3.12 1.06 14.00
N LEU A 121 -3.86 2.16 14.07
CA LEU A 121 -3.53 3.36 13.29
C LEU A 121 -2.88 4.38 14.22
N LEU A 122 -1.62 4.70 13.95
CA LEU A 122 -0.83 5.62 14.75
C LEU A 122 -0.09 6.60 13.85
N ASN A 123 -0.31 7.90 14.06
CA ASN A 123 0.44 8.94 13.37
C ASN A 123 0.45 8.78 11.85
N GLY A 124 -0.70 8.44 11.28
CA GLY A 124 -0.83 8.27 9.85
C GLY A 124 -0.26 6.98 9.30
N LEU A 125 0.17 6.08 10.17
CA LEU A 125 0.68 4.77 9.78
C LEU A 125 -0.24 3.68 10.32
N LEU A 126 -0.68 2.81 9.44
CA LEU A 126 -1.46 1.65 9.82
C LEU A 126 -0.50 0.50 10.09
N HIS A 127 -0.50 0.02 11.32
CA HIS A 127 0.32 -1.10 11.75
C HIS A 127 -0.52 -2.35 11.78
N ILE A 128 -0.13 -3.33 11.01
CA ILE A 128 -0.82 -4.62 10.96
C ILE A 128 0.20 -5.70 11.29
N SER A 129 -0.16 -6.58 12.21
CA SER A 129 0.70 -7.72 12.52
C SER A 129 -0.14 -8.97 12.65
N TYR A 130 0.45 -10.09 12.31
CA TYR A 130 -0.17 -11.38 12.51
C TYR A 130 0.92 -12.45 12.62
N PRO A 131 0.64 -13.53 13.37
CA PRO A 131 1.64 -14.56 13.59
C PRO A 131 1.91 -15.35 12.31
N ARG A 132 3.13 -15.77 12.17
CA ARG A 132 3.52 -16.68 11.09
C ARG A 132 3.02 -18.09 11.42
N GLN A 133 2.61 -18.78 10.39
CA GLN A 133 2.21 -20.18 10.51
C GLN A 133 3.35 -21.03 10.00
N VAL A 134 4.31 -21.28 10.89
CA VAL A 134 5.47 -22.10 10.58
C VAL A 134 5.32 -23.42 11.31
N GLU A 135 5.29 -24.49 10.56
CA GLU A 135 5.19 -25.82 11.12
C GLU A 135 6.50 -26.58 10.95
N THR A 136 6.93 -27.19 12.04
CA THR A 136 8.09 -28.08 11.97
C THR A 136 7.61 -29.44 11.52
N ILE A 137 8.17 -29.90 10.43
CA ILE A 137 7.81 -31.22 9.92
C ILE A 137 8.70 -32.26 10.57
N ALA A 138 8.09 -33.16 11.29
CA ALA A 138 8.80 -34.30 11.86
C ALA A 138 9.01 -35.34 10.77
N PHE A 139 10.18 -35.91 10.72
CA PHE A 139 10.45 -36.97 9.79
C PHE A 139 11.07 -38.15 10.51
N ASN A 140 10.84 -39.30 9.96
CA ASN A 140 11.28 -40.55 10.58
C ASN A 140 12.76 -40.79 10.29
N LYS A 141 13.60 -40.69 11.35
CA LYS A 141 15.03 -40.91 11.25
C LYS A 141 15.45 -42.34 11.57
N GLY A 142 14.52 -43.12 12.04
CA GLY A 142 14.85 -44.39 12.66
C GLY A 142 14.86 -45.59 11.74
N LEU A 143 14.82 -45.37 10.47
CA LEU A 143 14.78 -46.54 9.56
C LEU A 143 16.14 -46.78 8.90
#